data_a95d56d9017f105ba1ce895b4eb6ad03
#
_entry.id   a95d56d9017f105ba1ce895b4eb6ad03
#
_cell.length_a   1.000
_cell.length_b   1.000
_cell.length_c   1.000
_cell.angle_alpha   90.00
_cell.angle_beta   90.00
_cell.angle_gamma   90.00
#
_symmetry.space_group_name_H-M   'P 1'
#
loop_
_entity.id
_entity.type
_entity.pdbx_description
1 polymer ?
#
loop_
_entity_poly.entity_id
_entity_poly.type
_entity_poly.pdbx_seq_one_letter_code
_entity_poly.pdbx_strand_id
1 'polypeptide(L)'
;MATRATHKRWLKVSALVIGFFGPVLTLATMPATDELARLGLDILTWPVDGFPTYASDEMRFLSALTGGFLVGWAVTVWLLSTLVHDAAPEAVRHAVVYGACAWFVVDSVGSITSGQWPNAIWNIGVLLMVVGPMWRPAED
;
A
#
# COMPACT_ATOMS: atom_id res chain seq x y z
N MET A 1 -2.20 7.88 -24.56
CA MET A 1 -2.59 8.32 -23.23
C MET A 1 -3.52 7.29 -22.62
N ALA A 2 -3.79 7.32 -21.31
CA ALA A 2 -4.60 6.27 -20.67
C ALA A 2 -6.09 6.58 -20.78
N THR A 3 -6.91 5.55 -21.06
CA THR A 3 -8.36 5.65 -21.14
C THR A 3 -9.03 5.48 -19.77
N ARG A 4 -10.30 5.86 -19.63
CA ARG A 4 -11.10 5.57 -18.40
C ARG A 4 -11.12 4.08 -18.07
N ALA A 5 -11.20 3.20 -19.07
CA ALA A 5 -11.12 1.77 -18.85
C ALA A 5 -9.76 1.32 -18.29
N THR A 6 -8.66 1.96 -18.72
CA THR A 6 -7.33 1.72 -18.19
C THR A 6 -7.24 2.16 -16.72
N HIS A 7 -7.75 3.34 -16.38
CA HIS A 7 -7.80 3.83 -14.98
C HIS A 7 -8.59 2.85 -14.10
N LYS A 8 -9.78 2.45 -14.54
CA LYS A 8 -10.63 1.52 -13.80
C LYS A 8 -9.96 0.16 -13.55
N ARG A 9 -9.26 -0.39 -14.56
CA ARG A 9 -8.49 -1.64 -14.41
C ARG A 9 -7.33 -1.44 -13.45
N TRP A 10 -6.62 -0.33 -13.56
CA TRP A 10 -5.48 -0.04 -12.72
C TRP A 10 -5.86 0.11 -11.24
N LEU A 11 -6.97 0.80 -10.94
CA LEU A 11 -7.51 0.89 -9.58
C LEU A 11 -7.74 -0.49 -8.96
N LYS A 12 -8.29 -1.44 -9.74
CA LYS A 12 -8.49 -2.82 -9.26
C LYS A 12 -7.17 -3.54 -8.99
N VAL A 13 -6.18 -3.38 -9.86
CA VAL A 13 -4.84 -3.95 -9.65
C VAL A 13 -4.21 -3.35 -8.40
N SER A 14 -4.24 -2.03 -8.25
CA SER A 14 -3.73 -1.34 -7.06
C SER A 14 -4.41 -1.81 -5.78
N ALA A 15 -5.74 -1.97 -5.80
CA ALA A 15 -6.50 -2.49 -4.67
C ALA A 15 -6.07 -3.93 -4.31
N LEU A 16 -5.85 -4.80 -5.29
CA LEU A 16 -5.39 -6.17 -5.03
C LEU A 16 -3.97 -6.19 -4.45
N VAL A 17 -3.08 -5.36 -4.95
CA VAL A 17 -1.69 -5.28 -4.44
C VAL A 17 -1.68 -4.74 -3.00
N ILE A 18 -2.37 -3.63 -2.73
CA ILE A 18 -2.49 -3.09 -1.37
C ILE A 18 -3.13 -4.13 -0.44
N GLY A 19 -4.23 -4.75 -0.90
CA GLY A 19 -4.98 -5.73 -0.13
C GLY A 19 -4.20 -7.00 0.18
N PHE A 20 -3.23 -7.39 -0.66
CA PHE A 20 -2.38 -8.56 -0.43
C PHE A 20 -1.53 -8.41 0.84
N PHE A 21 -1.00 -7.22 1.11
CA PHE A 21 -0.17 -6.98 2.30
C PHE A 21 -0.98 -7.00 3.60
N GLY A 22 -2.29 -6.75 3.53
CA GLY A 22 -3.14 -6.77 4.72
C GLY A 22 -3.14 -8.12 5.45
N PRO A 23 -3.55 -9.23 4.81
CA PRO A 23 -3.47 -10.57 5.40
C PRO A 23 -2.04 -10.97 5.79
N VAL A 24 -1.03 -10.62 5.00
CA VAL A 24 0.38 -10.91 5.31
C VAL A 24 0.75 -10.34 6.67
N LEU A 25 0.47 -9.06 6.91
CA LEU A 25 0.78 -8.39 8.16
C LEU A 25 -0.12 -8.86 9.32
N THR A 26 -1.39 -9.18 9.05
CA THR A 26 -2.28 -9.72 10.08
C THR A 26 -1.85 -11.12 10.51
N LEU A 27 -1.48 -11.99 9.59
CA LEU A 27 -0.99 -13.34 9.88
C LEU A 27 0.37 -13.33 10.61
N ALA A 28 1.15 -12.26 10.49
CA ALA A 28 2.41 -12.08 11.21
C ALA A 28 2.24 -11.97 12.74
N THR A 29 1.02 -11.82 13.23
CA THR A 29 0.74 -11.87 14.68
C THR A 29 0.98 -13.26 15.27
N MET A 30 1.00 -14.30 14.44
CA MET A 30 1.22 -15.69 14.85
C MET A 30 2.62 -16.15 14.42
N PRO A 31 3.45 -16.70 15.34
CA PRO A 31 4.81 -17.14 15.00
C PRO A 31 4.88 -18.20 13.89
N ALA A 32 3.82 -18.97 13.70
CA ALA A 32 3.77 -20.01 12.66
C ALA A 32 3.57 -19.45 11.23
N THR A 33 3.20 -18.18 11.09
CA THR A 33 2.85 -17.56 9.80
C THR A 33 3.51 -16.19 9.58
N ASP A 34 4.49 -15.82 10.41
CA ASP A 34 5.14 -14.51 10.35
C ASP A 34 6.26 -14.39 9.28
N GLU A 35 6.68 -15.50 8.69
CA GLU A 35 7.85 -15.54 7.83
C GLU A 35 7.76 -14.63 6.60
N LEU A 36 6.59 -14.57 5.97
CA LEU A 36 6.40 -13.69 4.80
C LEU A 36 6.47 -12.20 5.18
N ALA A 37 5.95 -11.83 6.33
CA ALA A 37 6.04 -10.46 6.83
C ALA A 37 7.47 -10.12 7.27
N ARG A 38 8.19 -11.06 7.88
CA ARG A 38 9.63 -10.91 8.23
C ARG A 38 10.47 -10.67 6.98
N LEU A 39 10.27 -11.48 5.93
CA LEU A 39 10.94 -11.27 4.65
C LEU A 39 10.60 -9.89 4.06
N GLY A 40 9.34 -9.48 4.12
CA GLY A 40 8.92 -8.17 3.67
C GLY A 40 9.63 -7.04 4.43
N LEU A 41 9.69 -7.12 5.77
CA LEU A 41 10.43 -6.16 6.58
C LEU A 41 11.92 -6.14 6.26
N ASP A 42 12.53 -7.30 6.09
CA ASP A 42 13.95 -7.43 5.77
C ASP A 42 14.30 -6.71 4.45
N ILE A 43 13.42 -6.84 3.44
CA ILE A 43 13.54 -6.10 2.18
C ILE A 43 13.37 -4.60 2.39
N LEU A 44 12.42 -4.18 3.23
CA LEU A 44 12.10 -2.77 3.46
C LEU A 44 13.14 -2.04 4.32
N THR A 45 13.79 -2.75 5.23
CA THR A 45 14.73 -2.16 6.19
C THR A 45 16.19 -2.26 5.79
N TRP A 46 16.51 -3.21 4.86
CA TRP A 46 17.85 -3.40 4.30
C TRP A 46 19.02 -3.26 5.33
N PRO A 47 20.01 -4.13 5.33
CA PRO A 47 20.25 -5.22 4.37
C PRO A 47 19.37 -6.45 4.62
N VAL A 48 19.21 -7.29 3.60
CA VAL A 48 18.48 -8.57 3.74
C VAL A 48 19.38 -9.57 4.46
N ASP A 49 19.23 -9.67 5.78
CA ASP A 49 20.10 -10.48 6.65
C ASP A 49 19.32 -11.43 7.59
N GLY A 50 18.00 -11.46 7.47
CA GLY A 50 17.12 -12.32 8.26
C GLY A 50 16.88 -11.84 9.69
N PHE A 51 17.29 -10.62 10.03
CA PHE A 51 17.23 -10.07 11.39
C PHE A 51 15.83 -9.66 11.88
N PRO A 52 14.87 -9.20 11.04
CA PRO A 52 13.58 -8.79 11.57
C PRO A 52 12.87 -9.93 12.31
N THR A 53 12.47 -9.67 13.54
CA THR A 53 11.72 -10.61 14.35
C THR A 53 10.42 -9.99 14.81
N TYR A 54 9.32 -10.73 14.73
CA TYR A 54 8.03 -10.34 15.33
C TYR A 54 7.99 -10.78 16.81
N ALA A 55 9.02 -10.43 17.59
CA ALA A 55 9.20 -10.94 18.94
C ALA A 55 8.34 -10.23 19.97
N SER A 56 8.12 -8.91 19.85
CA SER A 56 7.34 -8.15 20.84
C SER A 56 5.85 -8.13 20.53
N ASP A 57 5.04 -8.05 21.59
CA ASP A 57 3.58 -7.95 21.46
C ASP A 57 3.17 -6.63 20.78
N GLU A 58 3.91 -5.55 21.02
CA GLU A 58 3.67 -4.24 20.39
C GLU A 58 3.87 -4.33 18.87
N MET A 59 4.92 -5.01 18.40
CA MET A 59 5.18 -5.18 16.98
C MET A 59 4.06 -5.99 16.32
N ARG A 60 3.62 -7.08 16.96
CA ARG A 60 2.49 -7.89 16.47
C ARG A 60 1.20 -7.08 16.42
N PHE A 61 0.92 -6.30 17.46
CA PHE A 61 -0.25 -5.43 17.50
C PHE A 61 -0.23 -4.38 16.38
N LEU A 62 0.90 -3.68 16.19
CA LEU A 62 1.05 -2.68 15.12
C LEU A 62 0.96 -3.32 13.74
N SER A 63 1.47 -4.54 13.57
CA SER A 63 1.34 -5.29 12.34
C SER A 63 -0.12 -5.63 12.01
N ALA A 64 -0.88 -6.12 13.01
CA ALA A 64 -2.32 -6.38 12.83
C ALA A 64 -3.09 -5.11 12.49
N LEU A 65 -2.79 -4.01 13.18
CA LEU A 65 -3.41 -2.71 12.94
C LEU A 65 -3.14 -2.22 11.52
N THR A 66 -1.89 -2.27 11.09
CA THR A 66 -1.47 -1.91 9.73
C THR A 66 -2.14 -2.81 8.69
N GLY A 67 -2.17 -4.12 8.94
CA GLY A 67 -2.86 -5.08 8.08
C GLY A 67 -4.34 -4.75 7.89
N GLY A 68 -5.04 -4.42 8.98
CA GLY A 68 -6.43 -3.99 8.95
C GLY A 68 -6.65 -2.70 8.14
N PHE A 69 -5.78 -1.71 8.31
CA PHE A 69 -5.84 -0.47 7.52
C PHE A 69 -5.61 -0.72 6.03
N LEU A 70 -4.67 -1.59 5.66
CA LEU A 70 -4.41 -1.92 4.26
C LEU A 70 -5.60 -2.64 3.61
N VAL A 71 -6.24 -3.58 4.31
CA VAL A 71 -7.48 -4.21 3.82
C VAL A 71 -8.58 -3.17 3.62
N GLY A 72 -8.80 -2.30 4.61
CA GLY A 72 -9.80 -1.23 4.52
C GLY A 72 -9.54 -0.27 3.35
N TRP A 73 -8.28 0.14 3.17
CA TRP A 73 -7.89 0.97 2.03
C TRP A 73 -8.10 0.26 0.70
N ALA A 74 -7.67 -1.00 0.58
CA ALA A 74 -7.87 -1.80 -0.63
C ALA A 74 -9.36 -1.95 -1.00
N VAL A 75 -10.20 -2.26 -0.03
CA VAL A 75 -11.66 -2.34 -0.23
C VAL A 75 -12.21 -0.99 -0.68
N THR A 76 -11.78 0.12 -0.08
CA THR A 76 -12.21 1.47 -0.48
C THR A 76 -11.84 1.76 -1.94
N VAL A 77 -10.59 1.51 -2.35
CA VAL A 77 -10.13 1.71 -3.73
C VAL A 77 -10.90 0.80 -4.70
N TRP A 78 -11.15 -0.45 -4.32
CA TRP A 78 -11.96 -1.38 -5.11
C TRP A 78 -13.39 -0.87 -5.32
N LEU A 79 -14.05 -0.43 -4.25
CA LEU A 79 -15.41 0.11 -4.32
C LEU A 79 -15.47 1.42 -5.11
N LEU A 80 -14.50 2.32 -4.95
CA LEU A 80 -14.38 3.50 -5.80
C LEU A 80 -14.30 3.13 -7.28
N SER A 81 -13.52 2.09 -7.62
CA SER A 81 -13.38 1.63 -9.00
C SER A 81 -14.66 1.02 -9.57
N THR A 82 -15.47 0.38 -8.73
CA THR A 82 -16.64 -0.40 -9.19
C THR A 82 -17.96 0.38 -9.10
N LEU A 83 -18.13 1.21 -8.08
CA LEU A 83 -19.38 1.89 -7.80
C LEU A 83 -19.39 3.37 -8.20
N VAL A 84 -18.23 4.02 -8.23
CA VAL A 84 -18.17 5.49 -8.38
C VAL A 84 -17.48 5.93 -9.67
N HIS A 85 -16.48 5.19 -10.13
CA HIS A 85 -15.61 5.62 -11.22
C HIS A 85 -16.37 5.95 -12.52
N ASP A 86 -17.41 5.19 -12.87
CA ASP A 86 -18.15 5.44 -14.12
C ASP A 86 -18.98 6.73 -14.06
N ALA A 87 -19.41 7.14 -12.87
CA ALA A 87 -20.17 8.37 -12.67
C ALA A 87 -19.26 9.59 -12.44
N ALA A 88 -18.11 9.41 -11.79
CA ALA A 88 -17.23 10.51 -11.38
C ALA A 88 -15.73 10.12 -11.50
N PRO A 89 -15.21 9.84 -12.71
CA PRO A 89 -13.86 9.32 -12.90
C PRO A 89 -12.76 10.26 -12.35
N GLU A 90 -12.90 11.56 -12.54
CA GLU A 90 -11.92 12.53 -12.05
C GLU A 90 -11.95 12.68 -10.53
N ALA A 91 -13.11 12.61 -9.90
CA ALA A 91 -13.21 12.63 -8.44
C ALA A 91 -12.51 11.40 -7.82
N VAL A 92 -12.71 10.22 -8.41
CA VAL A 92 -12.03 8.99 -8.00
C VAL A 92 -10.52 9.10 -8.21
N ARG A 93 -10.09 9.60 -9.37
CA ARG A 93 -8.68 9.85 -9.66
C ARG A 93 -8.03 10.76 -8.61
N HIS A 94 -8.64 11.91 -8.32
CA HIS A 94 -8.14 12.83 -7.31
C HIS A 94 -8.09 12.21 -5.91
N ALA A 95 -9.14 11.51 -5.51
CA ALA A 95 -9.20 10.84 -4.19
C ALA A 95 -8.04 9.83 -4.02
N VAL A 96 -7.78 9.02 -5.04
CA VAL A 96 -6.72 8.00 -4.98
C VAL A 96 -5.33 8.62 -5.09
N VAL A 97 -5.11 9.56 -6.01
CA VAL A 97 -3.79 10.22 -6.19
C VAL A 97 -3.42 11.01 -4.94
N TYR A 98 -4.32 11.85 -4.42
CA TYR A 98 -4.03 12.65 -3.23
C TYR A 98 -3.91 11.79 -1.98
N GLY A 99 -4.72 10.74 -1.85
CA GLY A 99 -4.59 9.78 -0.75
C GLY A 99 -3.24 9.05 -0.77
N ALA A 100 -2.82 8.59 -1.95
CA ALA A 100 -1.51 7.94 -2.12
C ALA A 100 -0.34 8.90 -1.85
N CYS A 101 -0.43 10.17 -2.31
CA CYS A 101 0.59 11.19 -2.03
C CYS A 101 0.66 11.50 -0.53
N ALA A 102 -0.47 11.64 0.15
CA ALA A 102 -0.51 11.90 1.59
C ALA A 102 0.10 10.72 2.38
N TRP A 103 -0.27 9.48 2.04
CA TRP A 103 0.36 8.29 2.60
C TRP A 103 1.87 8.31 2.38
N PHE A 104 2.32 8.55 1.14
CA PHE A 104 3.74 8.56 0.80
C PHE A 104 4.54 9.56 1.65
N VAL A 105 4.03 10.75 1.83
CA VAL A 105 4.71 11.79 2.64
C VAL A 105 4.81 11.37 4.09
N VAL A 106 3.69 10.95 4.69
CA VAL A 106 3.63 10.60 6.13
C VAL A 106 4.48 9.36 6.41
N ASP A 107 4.35 8.32 5.61
CA ASP A 107 5.10 7.07 5.80
C ASP A 107 6.60 7.26 5.56
N SER A 108 6.98 8.00 4.51
CA SER A 108 8.39 8.26 4.22
C SER A 108 9.07 9.12 5.31
N VAL A 109 8.37 10.13 5.83
CA VAL A 109 8.88 10.92 6.97
C VAL A 109 9.02 10.04 8.20
N GLY A 110 8.02 9.23 8.53
CA GLY A 110 8.08 8.27 9.64
C GLY A 110 9.23 7.28 9.48
N SER A 111 9.43 6.74 8.29
CA SER A 111 10.53 5.82 7.98
C SER A 111 11.91 6.45 8.18
N ILE A 112 12.11 7.66 7.68
CA ILE A 112 13.39 8.37 7.82
C ILE A 112 13.66 8.70 9.29
N THR A 113 12.67 9.22 10.02
CA THR A 113 12.82 9.60 11.44
C THR A 113 13.01 8.40 12.36
N SER A 114 12.53 7.22 11.99
CA SER A 114 12.76 5.96 12.71
C SER A 114 14.08 5.24 12.30
N GLY A 115 14.87 5.83 11.41
CA GLY A 115 16.12 5.23 10.92
C GLY A 115 15.92 4.20 9.80
N GLN A 116 14.70 4.00 9.32
CA GLN A 116 14.36 3.04 8.27
C GLN A 116 14.27 3.72 6.89
N TRP A 117 15.29 4.53 6.55
CA TRP A 117 15.33 5.28 5.30
C TRP A 117 15.18 4.41 4.02
N PRO A 118 15.57 3.11 3.98
CA PRO A 118 15.37 2.30 2.77
C PRO A 118 13.89 2.15 2.43
N ASN A 119 13.00 2.10 3.43
CA ASN A 119 11.56 2.06 3.20
C ASN A 119 11.07 3.30 2.43
N ALA A 120 11.62 4.48 2.69
CA ALA A 120 11.26 5.68 1.92
C ALA A 120 11.60 5.57 0.44
N ILE A 121 12.65 4.83 0.06
CA ILE A 121 12.96 4.51 -1.35
C ILE A 121 11.92 3.55 -1.93
N TRP A 122 11.56 2.49 -1.19
CA TRP A 122 10.52 1.56 -1.61
C TRP A 122 9.16 2.24 -1.79
N ASN A 123 8.84 3.21 -0.94
CA ASN A 123 7.61 4.00 -1.05
C ASN A 123 7.48 4.74 -2.38
N ILE A 124 8.59 5.17 -3.01
CA ILE A 124 8.55 5.75 -4.35
C ILE A 124 8.01 4.72 -5.36
N GLY A 125 8.51 3.49 -5.31
CA GLY A 125 8.04 2.41 -6.18
C GLY A 125 6.56 2.08 -5.95
N VAL A 126 6.14 2.01 -4.70
CA VAL A 126 4.73 1.76 -4.32
C VAL A 126 3.84 2.91 -4.79
N LEU A 127 4.24 4.18 -4.59
CA LEU A 127 3.49 5.34 -5.07
C LEU A 127 3.31 5.30 -6.59
N LEU A 128 4.38 5.06 -7.33
CA LEU A 128 4.33 4.95 -8.79
C LEU A 128 3.43 3.79 -9.23
N MET A 129 3.48 2.68 -8.56
CA MET A 129 2.64 1.52 -8.83
C MET A 129 1.17 1.80 -8.49
N VAL A 130 0.86 2.38 -7.34
CA VAL A 130 -0.54 2.65 -6.93
C VAL A 130 -1.19 3.68 -7.84
N VAL A 131 -0.48 4.77 -8.15
CA VAL A 131 -1.02 5.84 -8.98
C VAL A 131 -0.97 5.48 -10.47
N GLY A 132 0.13 4.86 -10.92
CA GLY A 132 0.29 4.40 -12.30
C GLY A 132 -0.15 5.42 -13.36
N PRO A 133 -1.09 5.05 -14.24
CA PRO A 133 -1.56 5.94 -15.30
C PRO A 133 -2.41 7.12 -14.81
N MET A 134 -2.83 7.12 -13.53
CA MET A 134 -3.73 8.14 -12.98
C MET A 134 -3.06 9.48 -12.66
N TRP A 135 -1.76 9.63 -12.89
CA TRP A 135 -1.08 10.92 -12.79
C TRP A 135 -1.67 11.98 -13.73
N ARG A 136 -2.27 11.55 -14.82
CA ARG A 136 -2.94 12.41 -15.81
C ARG A 136 -4.41 12.03 -15.91
N PRO A 137 -5.29 12.97 -16.27
CA PRO A 137 -6.67 12.68 -16.62
C PRO A 137 -6.75 11.59 -17.70
N ALA A 138 -7.83 10.81 -17.68
CA ALA A 138 -8.10 9.87 -18.75
C ALA A 138 -8.57 10.60 -20.01
N GLU A 139 -8.18 10.08 -21.17
CA GLU A 139 -8.78 10.47 -22.44
C GLU A 139 -9.99 9.59 -22.72
N ASP A 140 -11.06 10.20 -23.22
CA ASP A 140 -12.30 9.54 -23.59
C ASP A 140 -12.16 8.76 -24.91
#